data_7fdc935b12a9890bdc80944ad7af9259
#
_entry.id   7fdc935b12a9890bdc80944ad7af9259
#
_cell.length_a   1.000
_cell.length_b   1.000
_cell.length_c   1.000
_cell.angle_alpha   90.00
_cell.angle_beta   90.00
_cell.angle_gamma   90.00
#
_symmetry.space_group_name_H-M   'P 1'
#
loop_
_entity.id
_entity.type
_entity.pdbx_description
1 polymer ?
#
loop_
_entity_poly.entity_id
_entity_poly.type
_entity_poly.pdbx_seq_one_letter_code
_entity_poly.pdbx_strand_id
1 'polypeptide(L)'
;MSAPLRPVGPATGPSPLASGVAVALILGAAALLRYLALDLPGLWCDEAYTAQLASEAPLAILRRLATTDDAPPLYYLLVKPVSALLGRGEGGVRALSATAGWVAVLLLALRGLRRRDRQCLWAAGVLAVATYGVFHARQARSYALLMLFALAYILLARDLLLDARRRAGAGLPLLATALFLTHHLGILIVGTGLVLWPLRSPRGASLRRWLGYHLPPLLLWAGYWLLLHKQLALHGESNAWMLGFWQSRTLPLAPLYSLAAFVPGLLAAGQHQIAFPHLPPGWSAWRWLAAGAAAAVALLALRPRPRPRNAARPDWRGRAAAIETGFLLLPLVALTVASLTWRPTYVLARTDAIAFPAFSLLVGRALARGRLAAGLTLLALWALVTVASLAPNYGLGGPPTKGRDRQLARELIADGLGANDAIVHTHLTAPSLEYYFSRWAIPHARFWFPPQAARNPAAVYPTPLDSLARYAAAAQRLRSQLEATLDPDGVLYLLALEPGPTPIRRAAEPSAAVTANEIAYPSNLLLYALCGLRPCEVWQRYRQDWIAGRRLVLRLPRSSWTPRDSIPPLGEAP
;
A
#
# COMPACT_ATOMS: atom_id res chain seq x y z
N MET A 1 39.45 35.49 46.73
CA MET A 1 38.61 36.35 45.86
C MET A 1 38.03 35.49 44.74
N SER A 2 36.80 35.01 44.89
CA SER A 2 36.10 34.15 43.92
C SER A 2 35.36 35.08 42.99
N ALA A 3 35.66 35.00 41.68
CA ALA A 3 34.96 35.73 40.63
C ALA A 3 33.50 35.28 40.55
N PRO A 4 32.52 36.19 40.40
CA PRO A 4 31.12 35.83 40.29
C PRO A 4 30.87 35.13 38.96
N LEU A 5 30.22 33.93 39.02
CA LEU A 5 29.73 33.20 37.87
C LEU A 5 28.74 34.08 37.09
N ARG A 6 29.08 34.46 35.85
CA ARG A 6 28.17 35.14 34.94
C ARG A 6 26.91 34.29 34.77
N PRO A 7 25.71 34.86 34.92
CA PRO A 7 24.48 34.14 34.63
C PRO A 7 24.50 33.73 33.14
N VAL A 8 24.40 32.43 32.89
CA VAL A 8 24.19 31.89 31.55
C VAL A 8 22.82 32.43 31.09
N GLY A 9 22.86 33.40 30.19
CA GLY A 9 21.66 33.98 29.61
C GLY A 9 20.72 32.89 29.07
N PRO A 10 19.42 33.13 29.05
CA PRO A 10 18.45 32.15 28.58
C PRO A 10 18.81 31.72 27.15
N ALA A 11 19.00 30.40 26.97
CA ALA A 11 19.24 29.84 25.66
C ALA A 11 18.15 30.36 24.70
N THR A 12 18.54 31.16 23.70
CA THR A 12 17.68 31.76 22.70
C THR A 12 17.09 30.65 21.84
N GLY A 13 16.03 30.00 22.34
CA GLY A 13 15.17 29.16 21.54
C GLY A 13 14.37 30.03 20.55
N PRO A 14 13.93 29.50 19.41
CA PRO A 14 13.10 30.26 18.48
C PRO A 14 11.89 30.85 19.21
N SER A 15 11.51 32.05 18.82
CA SER A 15 10.34 32.73 19.41
C SER A 15 9.08 31.89 19.24
N PRO A 16 8.10 32.00 20.13
CA PRO A 16 6.81 31.28 19.97
C PRO A 16 6.15 31.55 18.62
N LEU A 17 6.27 32.78 18.11
CA LEU A 17 5.76 33.18 16.80
C LEU A 17 6.48 32.41 15.67
N ALA A 18 7.80 32.35 15.67
CA ALA A 18 8.57 31.61 14.66
C ALA A 18 8.23 30.11 14.68
N SER A 19 7.97 29.54 15.85
CA SER A 19 7.53 28.14 15.98
C SER A 19 6.12 27.94 15.44
N GLY A 20 5.21 28.88 15.64
CA GLY A 20 3.85 28.86 15.11
C GLY A 20 3.82 28.95 13.58
N VAL A 21 4.60 29.87 12.99
CA VAL A 21 4.75 29.99 11.53
C VAL A 21 5.32 28.70 10.93
N ALA A 22 6.36 28.12 11.52
CA ALA A 22 6.93 26.85 11.04
C ALA A 22 5.89 25.71 11.06
N VAL A 23 5.10 25.61 12.12
CA VAL A 23 4.01 24.62 12.21
C VAL A 23 2.95 24.86 11.13
N ALA A 24 2.53 26.11 10.90
CA ALA A 24 1.56 26.44 9.86
C ALA A 24 2.07 26.06 8.45
N LEU A 25 3.33 26.33 8.15
CA LEU A 25 3.97 25.95 6.88
C LEU A 25 4.04 24.42 6.71
N ILE A 26 4.43 23.69 7.75
CA ILE A 26 4.48 22.23 7.74
C ILE A 26 3.09 21.64 7.49
N LEU A 27 2.06 22.13 8.17
CA LEU A 27 0.70 21.64 8.02
C LEU A 27 0.09 22.03 6.66
N GLY A 28 0.41 23.23 6.16
CA GLY A 28 0.01 23.67 4.83
C GLY A 28 0.64 22.81 3.73
N ALA A 29 1.94 22.57 3.79
CA ALA A 29 2.63 21.66 2.86
C ALA A 29 2.08 20.23 2.93
N ALA A 30 1.83 19.73 4.13
CA ALA A 30 1.23 18.41 4.34
C ALA A 30 -0.16 18.30 3.73
N ALA A 31 -1.00 19.32 3.89
CA ALA A 31 -2.34 19.38 3.31
C ALA A 31 -2.26 19.47 1.77
N LEU A 32 -1.44 20.37 1.24
CA LEU A 32 -1.27 20.56 -0.20
C LEU A 32 -0.87 19.23 -0.88
N LEU A 33 0.18 18.57 -0.40
CA LEU A 33 0.68 17.33 -1.01
C LEU A 33 -0.32 16.16 -0.91
N ARG A 34 -1.24 16.16 0.05
CA ARG A 34 -2.19 15.05 0.24
C ARG A 34 -3.53 15.28 -0.43
N TYR A 35 -4.02 16.52 -0.46
CA TYR A 35 -5.37 16.80 -0.94
C TYR A 35 -5.42 17.40 -2.36
N LEU A 36 -4.33 18.06 -2.83
CA LEU A 36 -4.30 18.63 -4.18
C LEU A 36 -4.53 17.54 -5.23
N ALA A 37 -5.53 17.71 -6.08
CA ALA A 37 -5.88 16.80 -7.17
C ALA A 37 -6.03 15.33 -6.70
N LEU A 38 -6.66 15.09 -5.55
CA LEU A 38 -6.82 13.77 -4.95
C LEU A 38 -7.74 12.86 -5.78
N ASP A 39 -8.64 13.43 -6.56
CA ASP A 39 -9.59 12.79 -7.47
C ASP A 39 -9.04 12.55 -8.88
N LEU A 40 -7.91 13.17 -9.22
CA LEU A 40 -7.36 13.12 -10.58
C LEU A 40 -6.95 11.70 -11.01
N PRO A 41 -6.19 10.90 -10.24
CA PRO A 41 -5.94 9.52 -10.60
C PRO A 41 -7.20 8.67 -10.42
N GLY A 42 -7.53 7.82 -11.40
CA GLY A 42 -8.59 6.82 -11.24
C GLY A 42 -8.28 5.84 -10.10
N LEU A 43 -9.29 5.09 -9.66
CA LEU A 43 -9.10 4.03 -8.68
C LEU A 43 -8.43 2.83 -9.36
N TRP A 44 -7.44 2.25 -8.71
CA TRP A 44 -6.91 0.96 -9.10
C TRP A 44 -7.62 -0.17 -8.32
N CYS A 45 -7.35 -1.41 -8.68
CA CYS A 45 -8.03 -2.60 -8.20
C CYS A 45 -8.37 -2.59 -6.70
N ASP A 46 -7.38 -2.42 -5.81
CA ASP A 46 -7.60 -2.44 -4.35
C ASP A 46 -8.38 -1.23 -3.84
N GLU A 47 -8.25 -0.06 -4.48
CA GLU A 47 -9.03 1.13 -4.13
C GLU A 47 -10.49 0.99 -4.57
N ALA A 48 -10.71 0.42 -5.75
CA ALA A 48 -12.05 0.13 -6.26
C ALA A 48 -12.76 -0.89 -5.37
N TYR A 49 -12.06 -1.94 -4.92
CA TYR A 49 -12.56 -2.87 -3.92
C TYR A 49 -12.95 -2.15 -2.61
N THR A 50 -12.09 -1.24 -2.13
CA THR A 50 -12.40 -0.40 -0.96
C THR A 50 -13.67 0.45 -1.19
N ALA A 51 -13.82 1.04 -2.37
CA ALA A 51 -15.00 1.84 -2.72
C ALA A 51 -16.28 1.00 -2.76
N GLN A 52 -16.21 -0.22 -3.31
CA GLN A 52 -17.32 -1.17 -3.31
C GLN A 52 -17.73 -1.56 -1.89
N LEU A 53 -16.77 -1.95 -1.03
CA LEU A 53 -17.04 -2.24 0.38
C LEU A 53 -17.66 -1.06 1.11
N ALA A 54 -17.17 0.15 0.89
CA ALA A 54 -17.70 1.35 1.53
C ALA A 54 -19.15 1.66 1.11
N SER A 55 -19.64 1.12 -0.01
CA SER A 55 -21.04 1.25 -0.42
C SER A 55 -21.99 0.31 0.33
N GLU A 56 -21.50 -0.78 0.90
CA GLU A 56 -22.29 -1.79 1.59
C GLU A 56 -22.74 -1.34 3.00
N ALA A 57 -23.75 -2.01 3.58
CA ALA A 57 -24.12 -1.81 4.98
C ALA A 57 -23.01 -2.30 5.93
N PRO A 58 -22.81 -1.69 7.12
CA PRO A 58 -21.71 -2.07 8.01
C PRO A 58 -21.64 -3.56 8.35
N LEU A 59 -22.80 -4.19 8.56
CA LEU A 59 -22.87 -5.63 8.84
C LEU A 59 -22.49 -6.47 7.62
N ALA A 60 -22.83 -6.01 6.41
CA ALA A 60 -22.43 -6.67 5.16
C ALA A 60 -20.92 -6.55 4.97
N ILE A 61 -20.31 -5.39 5.25
CA ILE A 61 -18.85 -5.21 5.26
C ILE A 61 -18.20 -6.24 6.18
N LEU A 62 -18.67 -6.34 7.44
CA LEU A 62 -18.12 -7.29 8.41
C LEU A 62 -18.25 -8.75 7.95
N ARG A 63 -19.42 -9.14 7.44
CA ARG A 63 -19.65 -10.49 6.92
C ARG A 63 -18.75 -10.79 5.73
N ARG A 64 -18.60 -9.84 4.81
CA ARG A 64 -17.77 -10.01 3.62
C ARG A 64 -16.29 -10.14 3.99
N LEU A 65 -15.76 -9.28 4.85
CA LEU A 65 -14.40 -9.39 5.36
C LEU A 65 -14.16 -10.70 6.14
N ALA A 66 -15.17 -11.19 6.86
CA ALA A 66 -15.08 -12.45 7.59
C ALA A 66 -15.12 -13.69 6.68
N THR A 67 -15.65 -13.61 5.47
CA THR A 67 -15.87 -14.78 4.59
C THR A 67 -14.98 -14.79 3.35
N THR A 68 -14.53 -13.64 2.87
CA THR A 68 -13.90 -13.51 1.56
C THR A 68 -12.56 -12.77 1.57
N ASP A 69 -12.26 -12.07 2.66
CA ASP A 69 -11.04 -11.25 2.81
C ASP A 69 -10.45 -11.50 4.20
N ASP A 70 -9.16 -11.29 4.35
CA ASP A 70 -8.46 -11.37 5.62
C ASP A 70 -8.20 -9.98 6.25
N ALA A 71 -8.65 -8.92 5.59
CA ALA A 71 -8.39 -7.55 6.03
C ALA A 71 -9.18 -7.18 7.29
N PRO A 72 -8.55 -6.57 8.32
CA PRO A 72 -9.25 -6.07 9.48
C PRO A 72 -10.23 -4.93 9.15
N PRO A 73 -11.36 -4.81 9.89
CA PRO A 73 -12.52 -4.05 9.45
C PRO A 73 -12.46 -2.54 9.66
N LEU A 74 -11.62 -2.03 10.56
CA LEU A 74 -11.70 -0.64 11.03
C LEU A 74 -11.57 0.37 9.90
N TYR A 75 -10.62 0.15 8.98
CA TYR A 75 -10.41 1.06 7.86
C TYR A 75 -11.66 1.16 6.98
N TYR A 76 -12.27 0.05 6.60
CA TYR A 76 -13.44 0.00 5.72
C TYR A 76 -14.69 0.60 6.38
N LEU A 77 -14.87 0.34 7.69
CA LEU A 77 -15.95 0.94 8.46
C LEU A 77 -15.81 2.47 8.58
N LEU A 78 -14.57 3.00 8.61
CA LEU A 78 -14.32 4.44 8.65
C LEU A 78 -14.40 5.11 7.27
N VAL A 79 -13.99 4.43 6.20
CA VAL A 79 -14.12 4.97 4.82
C VAL A 79 -15.58 5.22 4.47
N LYS A 80 -16.50 4.35 4.91
CA LYS A 80 -17.93 4.46 4.60
C LYS A 80 -18.52 5.82 4.96
N PRO A 81 -18.53 6.29 6.22
CA PRO A 81 -19.08 7.60 6.57
C PRO A 81 -18.29 8.75 5.95
N VAL A 82 -16.95 8.64 5.83
CA VAL A 82 -16.13 9.70 5.22
C VAL A 82 -16.46 9.88 3.74
N SER A 83 -16.56 8.78 2.99
CA SER A 83 -16.93 8.84 1.56
C SER A 83 -18.40 9.20 1.36
N ALA A 84 -19.28 8.87 2.28
CA ALA A 84 -20.68 9.33 2.24
C ALA A 84 -20.80 10.84 2.41
N LEU A 85 -19.95 11.42 3.28
CA LEU A 85 -19.92 12.86 3.56
C LEU A 85 -19.22 13.67 2.45
N LEU A 86 -18.07 13.19 1.96
CA LEU A 86 -17.19 13.94 1.04
C LEU A 86 -17.37 13.52 -0.43
N GLY A 87 -18.30 12.61 -0.71
CA GLY A 87 -18.58 12.09 -2.05
C GLY A 87 -17.97 10.70 -2.27
N ARG A 88 -18.71 9.88 -3.03
CA ARG A 88 -18.31 8.49 -3.35
C ARG A 88 -17.35 8.38 -4.54
N GLY A 89 -16.80 9.52 -4.98
CA GLY A 89 -15.78 9.59 -6.02
C GLY A 89 -14.39 9.24 -5.49
N GLU A 90 -13.42 9.28 -6.38
CA GLU A 90 -12.02 8.94 -6.11
C GLU A 90 -11.44 9.73 -4.93
N GLY A 91 -11.70 11.06 -4.90
CA GLY A 91 -11.24 11.94 -3.82
C GLY A 91 -11.88 11.59 -2.47
N GLY A 92 -13.20 11.35 -2.45
CA GLY A 92 -13.93 11.03 -1.22
C GLY A 92 -13.52 9.68 -0.61
N VAL A 93 -13.28 8.67 -1.46
CA VAL A 93 -12.81 7.34 -1.00
C VAL A 93 -11.37 7.42 -0.43
N ARG A 94 -10.52 8.31 -0.97
CA ARG A 94 -9.15 8.56 -0.50
C ARG A 94 -9.07 9.49 0.71
N ALA A 95 -10.12 10.25 0.98
CA ALA A 95 -10.12 11.31 1.98
C ALA A 95 -9.73 10.83 3.39
N LEU A 96 -10.17 9.65 3.81
CA LEU A 96 -9.78 9.07 5.11
C LEU A 96 -8.26 8.88 5.20
N SER A 97 -7.64 8.33 4.17
CA SER A 97 -6.18 8.12 4.13
C SER A 97 -5.42 9.44 4.10
N ALA A 98 -5.89 10.43 3.32
CA ALA A 98 -5.31 11.76 3.27
C ALA A 98 -5.37 12.44 4.64
N THR A 99 -6.53 12.35 5.30
CA THR A 99 -6.74 12.90 6.64
C THR A 99 -5.89 12.18 7.68
N ALA A 100 -5.80 10.86 7.66
CA ALA A 100 -4.93 10.10 8.57
C ALA A 100 -3.45 10.52 8.42
N GLY A 101 -2.97 10.65 7.18
CA GLY A 101 -1.62 11.12 6.91
C GLY A 101 -1.38 12.57 7.35
N TRP A 102 -2.36 13.46 7.21
CA TRP A 102 -2.29 14.84 7.69
C TRP A 102 -2.33 14.91 9.22
N VAL A 103 -3.22 14.14 9.87
CA VAL A 103 -3.32 14.07 11.35
C VAL A 103 -2.03 13.51 11.96
N ALA A 104 -1.31 12.60 11.29
CA ALA A 104 -0.01 12.13 11.76
C ALA A 104 1.03 13.27 11.80
N VAL A 105 1.04 14.15 10.81
CA VAL A 105 1.87 15.37 10.80
C VAL A 105 1.44 16.32 11.90
N LEU A 106 0.12 16.56 12.05
CA LEU A 106 -0.45 17.42 13.09
C LEU A 106 -0.06 16.94 14.50
N LEU A 107 -0.14 15.62 14.75
CA LEU A 107 0.23 15.00 16.03
C LEU A 107 1.68 15.33 16.41
N LEU A 108 2.63 15.19 15.47
CA LEU A 108 4.03 15.52 15.68
C LEU A 108 4.25 17.04 15.86
N ALA A 109 3.61 17.85 15.02
CA ALA A 109 3.74 19.31 15.07
C ALA A 109 3.22 19.87 16.41
N LEU A 110 2.01 19.46 16.84
CA LEU A 110 1.44 19.87 18.12
C LEU A 110 2.26 19.37 19.32
N ARG A 111 2.77 18.12 19.24
CA ARG A 111 3.67 17.61 20.28
C ARG A 111 4.95 18.42 20.35
N GLY A 112 5.55 18.70 19.19
CA GLY A 112 6.77 19.51 19.09
C GLY A 112 6.57 20.91 19.66
N LEU A 113 5.44 21.55 19.33
CA LEU A 113 5.10 22.89 19.84
C LEU A 113 4.86 22.87 21.35
N ARG A 114 3.97 22.00 21.85
CA ARG A 114 3.57 21.94 23.27
C ARG A 114 4.71 21.53 24.20
N ARG A 115 5.61 20.67 23.74
CA ARG A 115 6.74 20.15 24.55
C ARG A 115 8.06 20.82 24.23
N ARG A 116 8.08 21.80 23.32
CA ARG A 116 9.31 22.42 22.78
C ARG A 116 10.31 21.36 22.28
N ASP A 117 9.78 20.30 21.66
CA ASP A 117 10.55 19.15 21.17
C ASP A 117 10.91 19.36 19.69
N ARG A 118 12.12 19.85 19.45
CA ARG A 118 12.64 20.07 18.09
C ARG A 118 12.66 18.79 17.24
N GLN A 119 12.86 17.62 17.86
CA GLN A 119 12.81 16.33 17.15
C GLN A 119 11.44 16.12 16.52
N CYS A 120 10.36 16.34 17.29
CA CYS A 120 9.00 16.18 16.78
C CYS A 120 8.67 17.20 15.69
N LEU A 121 9.15 18.45 15.77
CA LEU A 121 8.96 19.45 14.71
C LEU A 121 9.65 19.04 13.40
N TRP A 122 10.90 18.59 13.47
CA TRP A 122 11.61 18.09 12.30
C TRP A 122 10.98 16.80 11.74
N ALA A 123 10.57 15.88 12.62
CA ALA A 123 9.86 14.66 12.19
C ALA A 123 8.52 14.99 11.51
N ALA A 124 7.80 16.04 11.98
CA ALA A 124 6.61 16.54 11.31
C ALA A 124 6.93 17.06 9.90
N GLY A 125 8.01 17.83 9.74
CA GLY A 125 8.48 18.30 8.43
C GLY A 125 8.84 17.14 7.50
N VAL A 126 9.57 16.14 7.97
CA VAL A 126 9.90 14.93 7.21
C VAL A 126 8.63 14.21 6.77
N LEU A 127 7.73 13.93 7.71
CA LEU A 127 6.48 13.22 7.42
C LEU A 127 5.57 14.01 6.47
N ALA A 128 5.61 15.36 6.53
CA ALA A 128 4.84 16.22 5.65
C ALA A 128 5.22 16.05 4.18
N VAL A 129 6.53 15.96 3.90
CA VAL A 129 7.07 16.00 2.53
C VAL A 129 7.60 14.67 2.01
N ALA A 130 7.75 13.63 2.86
CA ALA A 130 8.32 12.36 2.41
C ALA A 130 7.40 11.65 1.43
N THR A 131 7.92 11.30 0.25
CA THR A 131 7.22 10.61 -0.85
C THR A 131 6.44 9.40 -0.35
N TYR A 132 7.06 8.58 0.49
CA TYR A 132 6.45 7.39 1.06
C TYR A 132 5.15 7.70 1.83
N GLY A 133 5.20 8.67 2.75
CA GLY A 133 4.04 9.07 3.55
C GLY A 133 2.94 9.75 2.71
N VAL A 134 3.33 10.59 1.74
CA VAL A 134 2.39 11.25 0.82
C VAL A 134 1.72 10.22 -0.09
N PHE A 135 2.48 9.28 -0.64
CA PHE A 135 1.98 8.22 -1.51
C PHE A 135 0.89 7.39 -0.82
N HIS A 136 1.15 6.88 0.39
CA HIS A 136 0.16 6.10 1.13
C HIS A 136 -1.06 6.92 1.58
N ALA A 137 -0.87 8.20 1.87
CA ALA A 137 -1.97 9.09 2.21
C ALA A 137 -2.89 9.40 1.01
N ARG A 138 -2.40 9.25 -0.21
CA ARG A 138 -3.17 9.44 -1.45
C ARG A 138 -3.78 8.15 -2.00
N GLN A 139 -3.84 7.08 -1.21
CA GLN A 139 -4.45 5.80 -1.59
C GLN A 139 -5.59 5.44 -0.65
N ALA A 140 -6.67 4.92 -1.20
CA ALA A 140 -7.78 4.39 -0.42
C ALA A 140 -7.44 3.01 0.17
N ARG A 141 -6.39 2.97 1.02
CA ARG A 141 -5.88 1.76 1.71
C ARG A 141 -5.53 2.07 3.15
N SER A 142 -5.53 1.07 3.99
CA SER A 142 -5.34 1.18 5.43
C SER A 142 -3.96 1.69 5.89
N TYR A 143 -2.96 1.77 5.00
CA TYR A 143 -1.56 2.06 5.38
C TYR A 143 -1.36 3.43 6.04
N ALA A 144 -2.02 4.49 5.57
CA ALA A 144 -1.90 5.81 6.20
C ALA A 144 -2.49 5.82 7.62
N LEU A 145 -3.61 5.14 7.83
CA LEU A 145 -4.23 5.00 9.15
C LEU A 145 -3.38 4.13 10.07
N LEU A 146 -2.80 3.05 9.54
CA LEU A 146 -1.83 2.19 10.23
C LEU A 146 -0.61 3.00 10.70
N MET A 147 -0.02 3.83 9.83
CA MET A 147 1.11 4.70 10.18
C MET A 147 0.75 5.73 11.24
N LEU A 148 -0.45 6.30 11.20
CA LEU A 148 -0.94 7.23 12.23
C LEU A 148 -1.02 6.54 13.61
N PHE A 149 -1.65 5.38 13.68
CA PHE A 149 -1.79 4.65 14.93
C PHE A 149 -0.45 4.09 15.42
N ALA A 150 0.43 3.63 14.51
CA ALA A 150 1.79 3.22 14.84
C ALA A 150 2.59 4.40 15.43
N LEU A 151 2.53 5.58 14.82
CA LEU A 151 3.18 6.79 15.34
C LEU A 151 2.67 7.13 16.75
N ALA A 152 1.36 7.17 16.93
CA ALA A 152 0.75 7.48 18.22
C ALA A 152 1.17 6.46 19.29
N TYR A 153 1.14 5.17 18.94
CA TYR A 153 1.58 4.07 19.81
C TYR A 153 3.07 4.21 20.18
N ILE A 154 3.96 4.42 19.21
CA ILE A 154 5.41 4.59 19.42
C ILE A 154 5.68 5.76 20.37
N LEU A 155 5.05 6.91 20.15
CA LEU A 155 5.22 8.09 20.99
C LEU A 155 4.74 7.84 22.42
N LEU A 156 3.61 7.15 22.59
CA LEU A 156 3.05 6.84 23.91
C LEU A 156 3.86 5.76 24.63
N ALA A 157 4.22 4.67 23.94
CA ALA A 157 5.07 3.61 24.47
C ALA A 157 6.43 4.16 24.91
N ARG A 158 7.08 4.99 24.09
CA ARG A 158 8.32 5.68 24.44
C ARG A 158 8.17 6.51 25.72
N ASP A 159 7.09 7.29 25.80
CA ASP A 159 6.85 8.14 26.98
C ASP A 159 6.65 7.30 28.25
N LEU A 160 5.90 6.22 28.19
CA LEU A 160 5.65 5.31 29.33
C LEU A 160 6.89 4.51 29.73
N LEU A 161 7.74 4.14 28.77
CA LEU A 161 9.00 3.47 29.06
C LEU A 161 10.01 4.43 29.73
N LEU A 162 9.96 5.72 29.40
CA LEU A 162 10.85 6.73 29.96
C LEU A 162 10.33 7.35 31.26
N ASP A 163 9.01 7.58 31.38
CA ASP A 163 8.38 8.16 32.56
C ASP A 163 6.91 7.72 32.70
N ALA A 164 6.63 6.76 33.59
CA ALA A 164 5.32 6.19 33.83
C ALA A 164 4.36 7.09 34.64
N ARG A 165 4.78 8.26 35.13
CA ARG A 165 3.91 9.22 35.85
C ARG A 165 2.88 9.87 34.92
N ARG A 166 3.03 9.70 33.62
CA ARG A 166 2.08 10.19 32.62
C ARG A 166 0.79 9.37 32.67
N ARG A 167 -0.32 10.03 32.93
CA ARG A 167 -1.67 9.43 33.08
C ARG A 167 -2.24 8.79 31.78
N ALA A 168 -1.50 8.81 30.70
CA ALA A 168 -1.93 8.37 29.36
C ALA A 168 -1.84 6.84 29.14
N GLY A 169 -1.56 6.03 30.18
CA GLY A 169 -1.38 4.57 30.03
C GLY A 169 -2.57 3.84 29.41
N ALA A 170 -3.80 4.28 29.71
CA ALA A 170 -5.02 3.70 29.12
C ALA A 170 -5.11 3.89 27.58
N GLY A 171 -4.42 4.86 27.02
CA GLY A 171 -4.36 5.05 25.55
C GLY A 171 -3.58 3.97 24.82
N LEU A 172 -2.64 3.27 25.47
CA LEU A 172 -1.81 2.28 24.82
C LEU A 172 -2.58 1.03 24.36
N PRO A 173 -3.44 0.39 25.20
CA PRO A 173 -4.28 -0.73 24.75
C PRO A 173 -5.30 -0.31 23.70
N LEU A 174 -5.84 0.91 23.75
CA LEU A 174 -6.75 1.42 22.72
C LEU A 174 -6.04 1.55 21.38
N LEU A 175 -4.82 2.10 21.35
CA LEU A 175 -4.01 2.21 20.13
C LEU A 175 -3.57 0.84 19.61
N ALA A 176 -3.23 -0.11 20.50
CA ALA A 176 -2.91 -1.48 20.13
C ALA A 176 -4.12 -2.17 19.45
N THR A 177 -5.31 -2.02 20.04
CA THR A 177 -6.55 -2.54 19.46
C THR A 177 -6.87 -1.88 18.11
N ALA A 178 -6.72 -0.56 18.00
CA ALA A 178 -6.92 0.16 16.75
C ALA A 178 -5.92 -0.30 15.66
N LEU A 179 -4.66 -0.56 16.01
CA LEU A 179 -3.66 -1.14 15.11
C LEU A 179 -4.11 -2.50 14.59
N PHE A 180 -4.56 -3.40 15.45
CA PHE A 180 -5.02 -4.74 15.06
C PHE A 180 -6.27 -4.70 14.18
N LEU A 181 -7.21 -3.82 14.50
CA LEU A 181 -8.42 -3.64 13.71
C LEU A 181 -8.20 -2.89 12.39
N THR A 182 -7.02 -2.25 12.22
CA THR A 182 -6.66 -1.57 10.97
C THR A 182 -5.87 -2.47 10.03
N HIS A 183 -4.93 -3.26 10.55
CA HIS A 183 -4.06 -4.13 9.75
C HIS A 183 -3.40 -5.20 10.61
N HIS A 184 -3.28 -6.44 10.11
CA HIS A 184 -2.62 -7.54 10.82
C HIS A 184 -1.18 -7.21 11.26
N LEU A 185 -0.47 -6.39 10.48
CA LEU A 185 0.88 -5.93 10.83
C LEU A 185 0.94 -5.13 12.14
N GLY A 186 -0.20 -4.67 12.68
CA GLY A 186 -0.26 -4.03 13.99
C GLY A 186 0.41 -4.85 15.09
N ILE A 187 0.40 -6.21 14.96
CA ILE A 187 1.07 -7.12 15.90
C ILE A 187 2.58 -6.84 16.00
N LEU A 188 3.22 -6.45 14.91
CA LEU A 188 4.66 -6.19 14.88
C LEU A 188 5.04 -4.96 15.72
N ILE A 189 4.19 -3.91 15.71
CA ILE A 189 4.41 -2.72 16.56
C ILE A 189 4.13 -3.02 18.02
N VAL A 190 3.04 -3.72 18.30
CA VAL A 190 2.66 -4.05 19.69
C VAL A 190 3.65 -5.05 20.29
N GLY A 191 4.06 -6.07 19.53
CA GLY A 191 5.09 -7.02 19.92
C GLY A 191 6.46 -6.35 20.13
N THR A 192 6.84 -5.44 19.24
CA THR A 192 8.04 -4.61 19.42
C THR A 192 7.97 -3.80 20.72
N GLY A 193 6.82 -3.15 20.98
CA GLY A 193 6.61 -2.43 22.23
C GLY A 193 6.80 -3.33 23.45
N LEU A 194 6.28 -4.54 23.41
CA LEU A 194 6.44 -5.51 24.49
C LEU A 194 7.92 -5.87 24.73
N VAL A 195 8.64 -6.18 23.66
CA VAL A 195 10.07 -6.58 23.70
C VAL A 195 10.99 -5.44 24.18
N LEU A 196 10.64 -4.19 23.92
CA LEU A 196 11.46 -3.03 24.30
C LEU A 196 11.35 -2.64 25.78
N TRP A 197 10.56 -3.33 26.60
CA TRP A 197 10.45 -3.04 28.04
C TRP A 197 11.79 -2.99 28.79
N PRO A 198 12.82 -3.82 28.52
CA PRO A 198 14.11 -3.74 29.19
C PRO A 198 14.83 -2.39 29.02
N LEU A 199 14.50 -1.65 27.96
CA LEU A 199 15.07 -0.31 27.71
C LEU A 199 14.42 0.79 28.56
N ARG A 200 13.47 0.45 29.44
CA ARG A 200 12.82 1.44 30.31
C ARG A 200 13.80 2.14 31.24
N SER A 201 13.47 3.37 31.59
CA SER A 201 14.17 4.09 32.65
C SER A 201 13.71 3.59 34.05
N PRO A 202 14.41 3.89 35.13
CA PRO A 202 13.96 3.59 36.48
C PRO A 202 12.59 4.21 36.83
N ARG A 203 12.19 5.29 36.12
CA ARG A 203 10.87 5.94 36.25
C ARG A 203 9.84 5.38 35.25
N GLY A 204 10.24 4.46 34.40
CA GLY A 204 9.37 3.84 33.40
C GLY A 204 8.36 2.86 34.00
N ALA A 205 7.42 2.41 33.19
CA ALA A 205 6.37 1.49 33.60
C ALA A 205 6.94 0.18 34.18
N SER A 206 6.37 -0.26 35.31
CA SER A 206 6.70 -1.58 35.86
C SER A 206 6.25 -2.69 34.90
N LEU A 207 6.85 -3.87 34.98
CA LEU A 207 6.51 -5.01 34.14
C LEU A 207 5.02 -5.35 34.23
N ARG A 208 4.46 -5.39 35.43
CA ARG A 208 3.02 -5.66 35.66
C ARG A 208 2.12 -4.69 34.89
N ARG A 209 2.41 -3.38 34.97
CA ARG A 209 1.64 -2.37 34.22
C ARG A 209 1.85 -2.50 32.72
N TRP A 210 3.07 -2.78 32.30
CA TRP A 210 3.41 -2.95 30.89
C TRP A 210 2.68 -4.13 30.28
N LEU A 211 2.67 -5.28 30.96
CA LEU A 211 1.91 -6.46 30.57
C LEU A 211 0.38 -6.17 30.58
N GLY A 212 -0.12 -5.44 31.59
CA GLY A 212 -1.52 -5.04 31.65
C GLY A 212 -1.97 -4.16 30.48
N TYR A 213 -1.08 -3.39 29.87
CA TYR A 213 -1.39 -2.61 28.66
C TYR A 213 -1.36 -3.44 27.37
N HIS A 214 -0.62 -4.53 27.32
CA HIS A 214 -0.40 -5.31 26.11
C HIS A 214 -1.23 -6.59 26.04
N LEU A 215 -1.41 -7.28 27.16
CA LEU A 215 -2.10 -8.58 27.17
C LEU A 215 -3.56 -8.52 26.67
N PRO A 216 -4.42 -7.55 27.10
CA PRO A 216 -5.80 -7.52 26.62
C PRO A 216 -5.91 -7.38 25.09
N PRO A 217 -5.24 -6.42 24.43
CA PRO A 217 -5.30 -6.32 22.97
C PRO A 217 -4.63 -7.51 22.27
N LEU A 218 -3.59 -8.13 22.82
CA LEU A 218 -2.97 -9.33 22.26
C LEU A 218 -3.90 -10.53 22.33
N LEU A 219 -4.65 -10.72 23.42
CA LEU A 219 -5.65 -11.77 23.53
C LEU A 219 -6.81 -11.55 22.53
N LEU A 220 -7.26 -10.30 22.38
CA LEU A 220 -8.25 -9.96 21.35
C LEU A 220 -7.74 -10.28 19.95
N TRP A 221 -6.49 -9.90 19.64
CA TRP A 221 -5.87 -10.21 18.35
C TRP A 221 -5.72 -11.72 18.13
N ALA A 222 -5.26 -12.45 19.14
CA ALA A 222 -5.12 -13.91 19.05
C ALA A 222 -6.46 -14.59 18.79
N GLY A 223 -7.54 -14.19 19.49
CA GLY A 223 -8.89 -14.69 19.27
C GLY A 223 -9.38 -14.40 17.84
N TYR A 224 -9.20 -13.17 17.36
CA TYR A 224 -9.52 -12.79 15.99
C TYR A 224 -8.72 -13.59 14.98
N TRP A 225 -7.41 -13.76 15.19
CA TRP A 225 -6.53 -14.51 14.30
C TRP A 225 -6.88 -16.00 14.23
N LEU A 226 -7.25 -16.62 15.38
CA LEU A 226 -7.70 -18.02 15.42
C LEU A 226 -8.98 -18.25 14.62
N LEU A 227 -9.91 -17.27 14.64
CA LEU A 227 -11.10 -17.31 13.81
C LEU A 227 -10.75 -17.17 12.33
N LEU A 228 -9.87 -16.24 12.00
CA LEU A 228 -9.43 -15.97 10.64
C LEU A 228 -8.61 -17.12 10.06
N HIS A 229 -7.75 -17.76 10.86
CA HIS A 229 -6.89 -18.86 10.41
C HIS A 229 -7.69 -20.03 9.84
N LYS A 230 -8.83 -20.36 10.43
CA LYS A 230 -9.75 -21.37 9.91
C LYS A 230 -10.26 -21.00 8.51
N GLN A 231 -10.48 -19.72 8.26
CA GLN A 231 -10.96 -19.23 6.96
C GLN A 231 -9.83 -19.19 5.93
N LEU A 232 -8.63 -18.75 6.33
CA LEU A 232 -7.44 -18.77 5.46
C LEU A 232 -7.06 -20.18 5.02
N ALA A 233 -7.24 -21.19 5.88
CA ALA A 233 -7.05 -22.60 5.51
C ALA A 233 -8.06 -23.07 4.46
N LEU A 234 -9.27 -22.47 4.43
CA LEU A 234 -10.30 -22.75 3.41
C LEU A 234 -10.05 -22.00 2.09
N HIS A 235 -9.28 -20.90 2.12
CA HIS A 235 -8.99 -20.06 0.96
C HIS A 235 -7.57 -20.26 0.39
N GLY A 236 -6.88 -21.22 0.89
CA GLY A 236 -5.60 -21.93 0.56
C GLY A 236 -4.61 -21.31 -0.37
N GLU A 237 -4.61 -20.23 -1.04
CA GLU A 237 -3.53 -19.73 -1.92
C GLU A 237 -3.58 -18.22 -2.20
N SER A 238 -4.40 -17.47 -1.49
CA SER A 238 -4.62 -16.03 -1.77
C SER A 238 -3.33 -15.17 -1.68
N ASN A 239 -2.29 -15.68 -1.05
CA ASN A 239 -1.01 -14.97 -0.86
C ASN A 239 0.14 -15.49 -1.72
N ALA A 240 -0.11 -16.45 -2.63
CA ALA A 240 0.93 -17.00 -3.52
C ALA A 240 1.57 -15.91 -4.43
N TRP A 241 0.83 -14.85 -4.75
CA TRP A 241 1.34 -13.71 -5.50
C TRP A 241 2.52 -13.00 -4.81
N MET A 242 2.63 -13.09 -3.47
CA MET A 242 3.74 -12.50 -2.71
C MET A 242 5.06 -13.26 -2.94
N LEU A 243 5.02 -14.54 -3.34
CA LEU A 243 6.21 -15.33 -3.64
C LEU A 243 7.02 -14.72 -4.79
N GLY A 244 6.38 -14.09 -5.76
CA GLY A 244 7.03 -13.46 -6.91
C GLY A 244 7.81 -12.18 -6.59
N PHE A 245 7.65 -11.60 -5.37
CA PHE A 245 8.30 -10.32 -5.03
C PHE A 245 9.77 -10.43 -4.67
N TRP A 246 10.19 -11.57 -4.12
CA TRP A 246 11.54 -11.74 -3.63
C TRP A 246 12.17 -13.03 -4.16
N GLN A 247 13.35 -12.88 -4.74
CA GLN A 247 14.24 -14.04 -4.88
C GLN A 247 14.83 -14.38 -3.52
N SER A 248 15.06 -15.64 -3.22
CA SER A 248 15.62 -16.11 -1.95
C SER A 248 16.91 -15.39 -1.54
N ARG A 249 17.73 -14.98 -2.53
CA ARG A 249 19.00 -14.24 -2.31
C ARG A 249 18.82 -12.79 -1.91
N THR A 250 17.70 -12.16 -2.29
CA THR A 250 17.46 -10.71 -2.04
C THR A 250 16.58 -10.46 -0.83
N LEU A 251 15.80 -11.44 -0.40
CA LEU A 251 14.91 -11.32 0.75
C LEU A 251 15.63 -10.94 2.08
N PRO A 252 16.81 -11.46 2.41
CA PRO A 252 17.55 -11.02 3.61
C PRO A 252 17.92 -9.53 3.59
N LEU A 253 18.01 -8.91 2.41
CA LEU A 253 18.31 -7.50 2.22
C LEU A 253 17.06 -6.62 2.25
N ALA A 254 15.86 -7.20 2.38
CA ALA A 254 14.59 -6.47 2.35
C ALA A 254 14.54 -5.27 3.32
N PRO A 255 15.07 -5.33 4.57
CA PRO A 255 15.13 -4.17 5.45
C PRO A 255 15.92 -3.00 4.85
N LEU A 256 17.01 -3.26 4.14
CA LEU A 256 17.81 -2.22 3.48
C LEU A 256 17.03 -1.58 2.31
N TYR A 257 16.29 -2.39 1.55
CA TYR A 257 15.41 -1.87 0.50
C TYR A 257 14.30 -1.00 1.08
N SER A 258 13.72 -1.35 2.24
CA SER A 258 12.74 -0.50 2.92
C SER A 258 13.34 0.81 3.40
N LEU A 259 14.53 0.78 4.02
CA LEU A 259 15.22 2.01 4.41
C LEU A 259 15.50 2.91 3.20
N ALA A 260 15.89 2.32 2.07
CA ALA A 260 16.03 3.04 0.81
C ALA A 260 14.70 3.59 0.30
N ALA A 261 13.60 2.83 0.43
CA ALA A 261 12.27 3.26 0.01
C ALA A 261 11.71 4.41 0.85
N PHE A 262 12.10 4.52 2.12
CA PHE A 262 11.69 5.61 3.00
C PHE A 262 12.32 6.94 2.63
N VAL A 263 13.41 6.92 1.86
CA VAL A 263 14.06 8.11 1.34
C VAL A 263 13.43 8.51 0.01
N PRO A 264 13.15 9.79 -0.21
CA PRO A 264 12.55 10.26 -1.46
C PRO A 264 13.35 9.86 -2.69
N GLY A 265 12.64 9.39 -3.72
CA GLY A 265 13.23 9.06 -5.01
C GLY A 265 13.96 7.73 -5.11
N LEU A 266 14.10 6.98 -4.02
CA LEU A 266 14.88 5.74 -3.96
C LEU A 266 14.10 4.47 -4.18
N LEU A 267 12.84 4.53 -4.48
CA LEU A 267 12.10 3.35 -4.87
C LEU A 267 12.63 2.85 -6.21
N ALA A 268 13.58 1.93 -6.02
CA ALA A 268 14.29 1.33 -7.09
C ALA A 268 13.33 0.78 -8.15
N ALA A 269 13.42 1.33 -9.33
CA ALA A 269 13.18 0.59 -10.53
C ALA A 269 14.16 -0.58 -10.54
N GLY A 270 13.73 -1.72 -10.12
CA GLY A 270 14.53 -2.93 -10.13
C GLY A 270 13.62 -4.07 -9.74
N GLN A 271 13.23 -4.87 -10.69
CA GLN A 271 12.63 -6.20 -10.63
C GLN A 271 11.28 -6.37 -9.90
N HIS A 272 10.85 -5.46 -9.03
CA HIS A 272 9.56 -5.53 -8.37
C HIS A 272 8.83 -4.21 -8.57
N GLN A 273 8.09 -4.13 -9.65
CA GLN A 273 7.33 -2.98 -10.13
C GLN A 273 6.15 -2.62 -9.22
N ILE A 274 6.39 -2.54 -7.93
CA ILE A 274 5.45 -1.91 -7.04
C ILE A 274 5.63 -0.40 -7.21
N ALA A 275 4.93 0.05 -8.13
CA ALA A 275 4.48 1.34 -8.56
C ALA A 275 4.80 2.50 -7.62
N PHE A 276 6.06 2.81 -7.54
CA PHE A 276 6.43 4.18 -7.39
C PHE A 276 6.69 4.75 -8.80
N PRO A 277 6.21 5.95 -9.09
CA PRO A 277 6.38 6.52 -10.40
C PRO A 277 7.85 6.47 -10.79
N HIS A 278 8.11 6.01 -12.01
CA HIS A 278 9.45 5.96 -12.56
C HIS A 278 10.04 7.36 -12.54
N LEU A 279 11.15 7.52 -11.84
CA LEU A 279 11.97 8.70 -12.05
C LEU A 279 12.43 8.71 -13.50
N PRO A 280 12.53 9.88 -14.14
CA PRO A 280 13.00 10.00 -15.50
C PRO A 280 14.32 9.26 -15.73
N PRO A 281 14.58 8.72 -16.93
CA PRO A 281 15.89 8.17 -17.30
C PRO A 281 16.98 9.22 -16.99
N GLY A 282 18.06 8.81 -16.36
CA GLY A 282 19.15 9.73 -15.93
C GLY A 282 19.16 10.05 -14.44
N TRP A 283 18.09 9.81 -13.71
CA TRP A 283 18.04 10.04 -12.25
C TRP A 283 18.66 8.89 -11.44
N SER A 284 19.26 7.89 -12.07
CA SER A 284 19.87 6.76 -11.37
C SER A 284 20.99 7.17 -10.40
N ALA A 285 21.80 8.18 -10.75
CA ALA A 285 22.86 8.69 -9.87
C ALA A 285 22.30 9.35 -8.58
N TRP A 286 21.16 10.05 -8.68
CA TRP A 286 20.49 10.68 -7.56
C TRP A 286 19.96 9.69 -6.52
N ARG A 287 19.67 8.46 -6.93
CA ARG A 287 19.21 7.38 -6.03
C ARG A 287 20.30 7.02 -5.02
N TRP A 288 21.52 6.88 -5.48
CA TRP A 288 22.65 6.57 -4.60
C TRP A 288 23.05 7.74 -3.71
N LEU A 289 22.96 8.97 -4.22
CA LEU A 289 23.18 10.18 -3.42
C LEU A 289 22.11 10.31 -2.32
N ALA A 290 20.85 10.07 -2.64
CA ALA A 290 19.77 10.12 -1.66
C ALA A 290 19.87 8.96 -0.65
N ALA A 291 20.30 7.74 -1.08
CA ALA A 291 20.60 6.62 -0.18
C ALA A 291 21.77 6.95 0.74
N GLY A 292 22.84 7.50 0.20
CA GLY A 292 23.99 7.96 0.97
C GLY A 292 23.62 9.05 1.98
N ALA A 293 22.80 10.02 1.56
CA ALA A 293 22.30 11.07 2.45
C ALA A 293 21.41 10.52 3.57
N ALA A 294 20.54 9.55 3.27
CA ALA A 294 19.72 8.91 4.30
C ALA A 294 20.55 8.06 5.26
N ALA A 295 21.49 7.28 4.74
CA ALA A 295 22.42 6.53 5.58
C ALA A 295 23.26 7.47 6.47
N ALA A 296 23.76 8.59 5.92
CA ALA A 296 24.47 9.61 6.68
C ALA A 296 23.59 10.23 7.77
N VAL A 297 22.33 10.56 7.46
CA VAL A 297 21.36 11.08 8.43
C VAL A 297 21.04 10.05 9.50
N ALA A 298 20.85 8.78 9.14
CA ALA A 298 20.65 7.70 10.11
C ALA A 298 21.87 7.50 11.03
N LEU A 299 23.07 7.49 10.46
CA LEU A 299 24.32 7.38 11.22
C LEU A 299 24.53 8.59 12.16
N LEU A 300 24.22 9.80 11.71
CA LEU A 300 24.27 11.00 12.54
C LEU A 300 23.22 10.96 13.67
N ALA A 301 22.02 10.39 13.39
CA ALA A 301 20.98 10.20 14.40
C ALA A 301 21.38 9.21 15.49
N LEU A 302 22.16 8.19 15.13
CA LEU A 302 22.63 7.13 16.02
C LEU A 302 23.92 7.51 16.78
N ARG A 303 24.69 8.51 16.29
CA ARG A 303 25.93 8.90 16.95
C ARG A 303 25.69 9.28 18.41
N PRO A 304 26.37 8.62 19.38
CA PRO A 304 26.35 9.02 20.76
C PRO A 304 26.95 10.44 20.86
N ARG A 305 26.29 11.36 21.54
CA ARG A 305 26.95 12.62 21.89
C ARG A 305 28.07 12.33 22.87
N PRO A 306 29.25 12.98 22.75
CA PRO A 306 30.26 12.95 23.81
C PRO A 306 29.56 13.30 25.13
N ARG A 307 29.65 12.42 26.12
CA ARG A 307 29.13 12.72 27.46
C ARG A 307 29.97 13.85 28.06
N PRO A 308 29.37 14.95 28.51
CA PRO A 308 30.10 15.84 29.37
C PRO A 308 30.54 15.03 30.60
N ARG A 309 31.84 15.06 30.92
CA ARG A 309 32.47 14.23 31.97
C ARG A 309 31.78 14.29 33.35
N ASN A 310 30.92 15.29 33.59
CA ASN A 310 30.23 15.52 34.87
C ASN A 310 28.70 15.32 34.83
N ALA A 311 28.13 14.63 33.85
CA ALA A 311 26.68 14.48 33.78
C ALA A 311 26.22 13.27 34.58
N ALA A 312 25.88 13.46 35.83
CA ALA A 312 25.14 12.51 36.69
C ALA A 312 23.68 12.30 36.27
N ARG A 313 23.24 12.81 35.12
CA ARG A 313 21.85 12.67 34.66
C ARG A 313 21.66 11.40 33.85
N PRO A 314 20.58 10.61 34.12
CA PRO A 314 20.28 9.38 33.35
C PRO A 314 20.19 9.70 31.85
N ASP A 315 20.80 8.83 31.02
CA ASP A 315 20.85 8.98 29.55
C ASP A 315 19.48 8.65 28.90
N TRP A 316 18.46 9.46 29.25
CA TRP A 316 17.13 9.31 28.68
C TRP A 316 17.10 9.52 27.15
N ARG A 317 18.06 10.35 26.62
CA ARG A 317 18.14 10.62 25.18
C ARG A 317 18.65 9.42 24.40
N GLY A 318 19.64 8.70 24.95
CA GLY A 318 20.12 7.45 24.39
C GLY A 318 19.06 6.37 24.42
N ARG A 319 18.35 6.21 25.54
CA ARG A 319 17.23 5.26 25.66
C ARG A 319 16.10 5.58 24.69
N ALA A 320 15.70 6.84 24.52
CA ALA A 320 14.70 7.25 23.54
C ALA A 320 15.12 6.88 22.11
N ALA A 321 16.39 7.11 21.75
CA ALA A 321 16.91 6.72 20.44
C ALA A 321 16.90 5.20 20.25
N ALA A 322 17.31 4.42 21.25
CA ALA A 322 17.29 2.97 21.21
C ALA A 322 15.86 2.41 21.05
N ILE A 323 14.89 2.98 21.77
CA ILE A 323 13.46 2.61 21.62
C ILE A 323 12.98 2.90 20.20
N GLU A 324 13.24 4.09 19.66
CA GLU A 324 12.83 4.46 18.30
C GLU A 324 13.52 3.59 17.24
N THR A 325 14.80 3.23 17.43
CA THR A 325 15.54 2.30 16.57
C THR A 325 14.95 0.88 16.63
N GLY A 326 14.55 0.43 17.82
CA GLY A 326 13.86 -0.84 17.98
C GLY A 326 12.54 -0.88 17.19
N PHE A 327 11.74 0.20 17.25
CA PHE A 327 10.51 0.31 16.46
C PHE A 327 10.75 0.43 14.94
N LEU A 328 11.92 0.85 14.51
CA LEU A 328 12.31 0.81 13.10
C LEU A 328 12.74 -0.60 12.66
N LEU A 329 13.67 -1.20 13.40
CA LEU A 329 14.37 -2.40 12.92
C LEU A 329 13.62 -3.70 13.24
N LEU A 330 13.05 -3.85 14.45
CA LEU A 330 12.43 -5.12 14.86
C LEU A 330 11.25 -5.54 13.97
N PRO A 331 10.33 -4.63 13.55
CA PRO A 331 9.28 -5.00 12.60
C PRO A 331 9.81 -5.45 11.25
N LEU A 332 10.84 -4.79 10.71
CA LEU A 332 11.44 -5.15 9.42
C LEU A 332 12.16 -6.51 9.50
N VAL A 333 12.90 -6.75 10.57
CA VAL A 333 13.55 -8.04 10.83
C VAL A 333 12.51 -9.15 10.99
N ALA A 334 11.44 -8.91 11.77
CA ALA A 334 10.38 -9.87 11.98
C ALA A 334 9.66 -10.24 10.67
N LEU A 335 9.38 -9.26 9.79
CA LEU A 335 8.84 -9.49 8.45
C LEU A 335 9.79 -10.34 7.59
N THR A 336 11.10 -10.06 7.65
CA THR A 336 12.10 -10.83 6.91
C THR A 336 12.13 -12.26 7.41
N VAL A 337 12.22 -12.49 8.74
CA VAL A 337 12.23 -13.81 9.34
C VAL A 337 10.94 -14.57 9.01
N ALA A 338 9.77 -13.95 9.17
CA ALA A 338 8.50 -14.57 8.83
C ALA A 338 8.44 -14.98 7.35
N SER A 339 8.99 -14.16 6.46
CA SER A 339 9.02 -14.46 5.02
C SER A 339 9.99 -15.57 4.66
N LEU A 340 11.08 -15.75 5.42
CA LEU A 340 12.06 -16.81 5.22
C LEU A 340 11.61 -18.15 5.80
N THR A 341 10.87 -18.12 6.93
CA THR A 341 10.62 -19.34 7.73
C THR A 341 9.18 -19.84 7.66
N TRP A 342 8.23 -18.97 7.33
CA TRP A 342 6.82 -19.34 7.40
C TRP A 342 6.06 -19.06 6.10
N ARG A 343 5.83 -17.78 5.77
CA ARG A 343 5.09 -17.36 4.57
C ARG A 343 5.66 -16.06 4.04
N PRO A 344 5.64 -15.83 2.71
CA PRO A 344 6.06 -14.57 2.14
C PRO A 344 5.10 -13.45 2.59
N THR A 345 5.57 -12.63 3.52
CA THR A 345 4.82 -11.51 4.12
C THR A 345 5.46 -10.17 3.87
N TYR A 346 6.74 -10.15 3.48
CA TYR A 346 7.45 -8.91 3.21
C TYR A 346 7.12 -8.39 1.81
N VAL A 347 6.38 -7.31 1.74
CA VAL A 347 6.09 -6.60 0.48
C VAL A 347 6.57 -5.17 0.62
N LEU A 348 7.58 -4.81 -0.18
CA LEU A 348 8.17 -3.47 -0.19
C LEU A 348 7.09 -2.42 -0.51
N ALA A 349 7.14 -1.29 0.17
CA ALA A 349 6.17 -0.20 0.06
C ALA A 349 4.71 -0.61 0.39
N ARG A 350 4.54 -1.68 1.16
CA ARG A 350 3.26 -2.11 1.74
C ARG A 350 3.42 -2.53 3.19
N THR A 351 4.04 -3.69 3.43
CA THR A 351 4.14 -4.25 4.78
C THR A 351 5.18 -3.56 5.65
N ASP A 352 6.17 -2.93 5.04
CA ASP A 352 7.19 -2.09 5.69
C ASP A 352 6.67 -0.71 6.14
N ALA A 353 5.47 -0.29 5.70
CA ALA A 353 4.85 0.99 6.08
C ALA A 353 4.77 1.19 7.60
N ILE A 354 4.68 0.10 8.34
CA ILE A 354 4.58 0.11 9.80
C ILE A 354 5.84 0.66 10.49
N ALA A 355 7.00 0.56 9.86
CA ALA A 355 8.28 1.04 10.39
C ALA A 355 8.58 2.51 10.03
N PHE A 356 7.89 3.07 9.01
CA PHE A 356 8.13 4.42 8.52
C PHE A 356 7.94 5.55 9.57
N PRO A 357 6.98 5.48 10.52
CA PRO A 357 6.87 6.48 11.58
C PRO A 357 8.12 6.57 12.47
N ALA A 358 8.73 5.42 12.82
CA ALA A 358 9.95 5.37 13.60
C ALA A 358 11.15 5.95 12.82
N PHE A 359 11.24 5.66 11.51
CA PHE A 359 12.20 6.27 10.61
C PHE A 359 12.08 7.80 10.64
N SER A 360 10.88 8.35 10.51
CA SER A 360 10.62 9.79 10.53
C SER A 360 11.07 10.44 11.86
N LEU A 361 10.85 9.76 12.99
CA LEU A 361 11.33 10.23 14.31
C LEU A 361 12.86 10.25 14.39
N LEU A 362 13.54 9.23 13.88
CA LEU A 362 15.00 9.14 13.88
C LEU A 362 15.63 10.21 12.97
N VAL A 363 15.08 10.43 11.78
CA VAL A 363 15.50 11.52 10.90
C VAL A 363 15.26 12.88 11.57
N GLY A 364 14.09 13.08 12.16
CA GLY A 364 13.79 14.31 12.92
C GLY A 364 14.77 14.52 14.07
N ARG A 365 15.23 13.45 14.74
CA ARG A 365 16.28 13.51 15.77
C ARG A 365 17.63 13.95 15.21
N ALA A 366 18.00 13.45 14.03
CA ALA A 366 19.25 13.85 13.37
C ALA A 366 19.22 15.32 12.98
N LEU A 367 18.13 15.75 12.33
CA LEU A 367 17.94 17.14 11.90
C LEU A 367 17.90 18.12 13.08
N ALA A 368 17.31 17.73 14.21
CA ALA A 368 17.28 18.55 15.42
C ALA A 368 18.67 18.82 16.02
N ARG A 369 19.68 18.02 15.65
CA ARG A 369 21.08 18.18 16.08
C ARG A 369 21.91 18.95 15.06
N GLY A 370 21.48 19.01 13.82
CA GLY A 370 22.16 19.65 12.69
C GLY A 370 21.95 21.17 12.65
N ARG A 371 22.53 21.78 11.62
CA ARG A 371 22.34 23.21 11.31
C ARG A 371 20.94 23.41 10.71
N LEU A 372 20.26 24.48 11.11
CA LEU A 372 18.90 24.79 10.64
C LEU A 372 18.82 24.87 9.10
N ALA A 373 19.76 25.59 8.48
CA ALA A 373 19.80 25.75 7.03
C ALA A 373 19.91 24.40 6.31
N ALA A 374 20.81 23.51 6.75
CA ALA A 374 20.97 22.18 6.15
C ALA A 374 19.70 21.33 6.29
N GLY A 375 19.01 21.41 7.43
CA GLY A 375 17.73 20.71 7.62
C GLY A 375 16.63 21.24 6.71
N LEU A 376 16.52 22.55 6.57
CA LEU A 376 15.53 23.17 5.66
C LEU A 376 15.84 22.86 4.20
N THR A 377 17.09 22.91 3.78
CA THR A 377 17.52 22.50 2.43
C THR A 377 17.13 21.04 2.15
N LEU A 378 17.39 20.13 3.09
CA LEU A 378 17.01 18.73 2.93
C LEU A 378 15.49 18.56 2.80
N LEU A 379 14.67 19.24 3.61
CA LEU A 379 13.22 19.17 3.49
C LEU A 379 12.72 19.75 2.16
N ALA A 380 13.32 20.85 1.69
CA ALA A 380 12.98 21.45 0.40
C ALA A 380 13.31 20.50 -0.77
N LEU A 381 14.49 19.87 -0.74
CA LEU A 381 14.87 18.86 -1.72
C LEU A 381 13.93 17.64 -1.67
N TRP A 382 13.53 17.20 -0.49
CA TRP A 382 12.57 16.10 -0.35
C TRP A 382 11.21 16.47 -0.90
N ALA A 383 10.72 17.68 -0.62
CA ALA A 383 9.47 18.16 -1.20
C ALA A 383 9.52 18.19 -2.73
N LEU A 384 10.62 18.71 -3.29
CA LEU A 384 10.82 18.76 -4.73
C LEU A 384 10.82 17.34 -5.35
N VAL A 385 11.58 16.41 -4.79
CA VAL A 385 11.62 15.01 -5.26
C VAL A 385 10.26 14.35 -5.11
N THR A 386 9.51 14.65 -4.07
CA THR A 386 8.15 14.12 -3.88
C THR A 386 7.20 14.63 -4.95
N VAL A 387 7.20 15.94 -5.23
CA VAL A 387 6.39 16.52 -6.30
C VAL A 387 6.80 15.93 -7.65
N ALA A 388 8.08 15.86 -7.95
CA ALA A 388 8.58 15.27 -9.20
C ALA A 388 8.19 13.77 -9.33
N SER A 389 8.32 13.00 -8.26
CA SER A 389 7.98 11.58 -8.23
C SER A 389 6.47 11.31 -8.39
N LEU A 390 5.64 12.22 -7.90
CA LEU A 390 4.18 12.10 -7.93
C LEU A 390 3.55 13.05 -8.96
N ALA A 391 4.35 13.69 -9.80
CA ALA A 391 3.91 14.70 -10.78
C ALA A 391 2.68 14.27 -11.61
N PRO A 392 2.63 13.04 -12.17
CA PRO A 392 1.44 12.61 -12.90
C PRO A 392 0.17 12.53 -12.04
N ASN A 393 0.31 12.26 -10.74
CA ASN A 393 -0.82 12.21 -9.81
C ASN A 393 -1.36 13.62 -9.44
N TYR A 394 -0.63 14.67 -9.80
CA TYR A 394 -1.04 16.08 -9.69
C TYR A 394 -1.42 16.70 -11.04
N GLY A 395 -1.47 15.89 -12.13
CA GLY A 395 -1.73 16.38 -13.47
C GLY A 395 -0.54 17.05 -14.15
N LEU A 396 0.66 16.82 -13.63
CA LEU A 396 1.91 17.37 -14.15
C LEU A 396 2.69 16.29 -14.91
N GLY A 397 3.12 16.57 -16.14
CA GLY A 397 4.03 15.70 -16.89
C GLY A 397 3.43 14.41 -17.44
N GLY A 398 2.12 14.35 -17.67
CA GLY A 398 1.46 13.21 -18.33
C GLY A 398 0.31 12.59 -17.53
N PRO A 399 -0.31 11.53 -18.07
CA PRO A 399 -1.42 10.86 -17.39
C PRO A 399 -0.93 10.15 -16.11
N PRO A 400 -1.79 10.04 -15.08
CA PRO A 400 -1.48 9.29 -13.88
C PRO A 400 -1.02 7.86 -14.19
N THR A 401 0.00 7.41 -13.49
CA THR A 401 0.56 6.05 -13.68
C THR A 401 -0.38 4.96 -13.17
N LYS A 402 -1.26 5.29 -12.22
CA LYS A 402 -2.29 4.42 -11.66
C LYS A 402 -3.69 4.84 -12.10
N GLY A 403 -4.61 3.88 -12.11
CA GLY A 403 -6.03 4.17 -12.33
C GLY A 403 -6.36 4.54 -13.77
N ARG A 404 -5.61 4.03 -14.73
CA ARG A 404 -5.94 4.14 -16.16
C ARG A 404 -7.24 3.42 -16.52
N ASP A 405 -7.78 2.61 -15.61
CA ASP A 405 -9.03 1.89 -15.79
C ASP A 405 -10.22 2.83 -16.00
N ARG A 406 -10.19 4.04 -15.40
CA ARG A 406 -11.18 5.07 -15.68
C ARG A 406 -11.16 5.51 -17.14
N GLN A 407 -9.98 5.66 -17.71
CA GLN A 407 -9.82 6.01 -19.11
C GLN A 407 -10.25 4.84 -20.01
N LEU A 408 -9.82 3.61 -19.69
CA LEU A 408 -10.23 2.41 -20.43
C LEU A 408 -11.74 2.24 -20.42
N ALA A 409 -12.39 2.42 -19.27
CA ALA A 409 -13.84 2.34 -19.19
C ALA A 409 -14.53 3.39 -20.09
N ARG A 410 -14.00 4.63 -20.14
CA ARG A 410 -14.53 5.66 -21.06
C ARG A 410 -14.34 5.30 -22.54
N GLU A 411 -13.22 4.69 -22.87
CA GLU A 411 -12.93 4.27 -24.25
C GLU A 411 -13.83 3.09 -24.66
N LEU A 412 -14.07 2.12 -23.79
CA LEU A 412 -15.04 1.05 -24.05
C LEU A 412 -16.44 1.57 -24.26
N ILE A 413 -16.86 2.56 -23.47
CA ILE A 413 -18.16 3.23 -23.63
C ILE A 413 -18.23 3.98 -24.97
N ALA A 414 -17.16 4.69 -25.33
CA ALA A 414 -17.08 5.41 -26.60
C ALA A 414 -17.04 4.46 -27.81
N ASP A 415 -16.55 3.23 -27.64
CA ASP A 415 -16.61 2.16 -28.66
C ASP A 415 -18.00 1.51 -28.78
N GLY A 416 -18.96 1.91 -27.94
CA GLY A 416 -20.33 1.46 -28.00
C GLY A 416 -20.73 0.38 -26.99
N LEU A 417 -19.90 0.10 -25.98
CA LEU A 417 -20.25 -0.87 -24.94
C LEU A 417 -21.64 -0.60 -24.37
N GLY A 418 -22.54 -1.59 -24.47
CA GLY A 418 -23.93 -1.48 -24.10
C GLY A 418 -24.58 -2.78 -23.63
N ALA A 419 -25.91 -2.79 -23.55
CA ALA A 419 -26.70 -3.89 -22.99
C ALA A 419 -26.54 -5.23 -23.74
N ASN A 420 -26.24 -5.15 -25.04
CA ASN A 420 -26.09 -6.32 -25.91
C ASN A 420 -24.67 -6.91 -25.87
N ASP A 421 -23.75 -6.27 -25.12
CA ASP A 421 -22.36 -6.66 -25.08
C ASP A 421 -22.00 -7.38 -23.78
N ALA A 422 -20.88 -8.07 -23.83
CA ALA A 422 -20.32 -8.74 -22.65
C ALA A 422 -18.86 -8.39 -22.43
N ILE A 423 -18.48 -8.35 -21.16
CA ILE A 423 -17.08 -8.25 -20.73
C ILE A 423 -16.69 -9.54 -20.04
N VAL A 424 -15.59 -10.14 -20.47
CA VAL A 424 -14.92 -11.23 -19.75
C VAL A 424 -13.67 -10.68 -19.08
N HIS A 425 -13.65 -10.73 -17.77
CA HIS A 425 -12.50 -10.36 -16.96
C HIS A 425 -11.59 -11.56 -16.73
N THR A 426 -10.31 -11.39 -17.01
CA THR A 426 -9.28 -12.29 -16.52
C THR A 426 -8.44 -11.57 -15.48
N HIS A 427 -7.96 -12.27 -14.46
CA HIS A 427 -7.14 -11.70 -13.40
C HIS A 427 -7.78 -10.46 -12.70
N LEU A 428 -6.97 -9.45 -12.39
CA LEU A 428 -7.29 -8.26 -11.60
C LEU A 428 -8.02 -7.16 -12.38
N THR A 429 -8.64 -7.46 -13.50
CA THR A 429 -9.23 -6.42 -14.36
C THR A 429 -10.59 -5.93 -13.86
N ALA A 430 -11.33 -6.79 -13.14
CA ALA A 430 -12.71 -6.54 -12.80
C ALA A 430 -12.96 -5.40 -11.81
N PRO A 431 -12.33 -5.31 -10.63
CA PRO A 431 -12.82 -4.42 -9.58
C PRO A 431 -12.84 -2.95 -9.99
N SER A 432 -11.80 -2.48 -10.70
CA SER A 432 -11.70 -1.07 -11.08
C SER A 432 -12.60 -0.71 -12.26
N LEU A 433 -12.73 -1.57 -13.27
CA LEU A 433 -13.61 -1.31 -14.41
C LEU A 433 -15.07 -1.40 -13.99
N GLU A 434 -15.46 -2.44 -13.25
CA GLU A 434 -16.82 -2.63 -12.76
C GLU A 434 -17.27 -1.51 -11.81
N TYR A 435 -16.31 -0.92 -11.05
CA TYR A 435 -16.60 0.28 -10.28
C TYR A 435 -17.08 1.44 -11.17
N TYR A 436 -16.41 1.68 -12.31
CA TYR A 436 -16.76 2.76 -13.22
C TYR A 436 -18.04 2.45 -13.99
N PHE A 437 -18.21 1.24 -14.50
CA PHE A 437 -19.44 0.86 -15.21
C PHE A 437 -20.67 0.93 -14.31
N SER A 438 -20.55 0.43 -13.09
CA SER A 438 -21.61 0.53 -12.09
C SER A 438 -21.94 1.98 -11.74
N ARG A 439 -20.91 2.82 -11.55
CA ARG A 439 -21.07 4.24 -11.23
C ARG A 439 -21.73 5.04 -12.37
N TRP A 440 -21.45 4.68 -13.60
CA TRP A 440 -21.99 5.35 -14.79
C TRP A 440 -23.26 4.67 -15.33
N ALA A 441 -23.75 3.65 -14.62
CA ALA A 441 -24.94 2.89 -14.96
C ALA A 441 -24.90 2.31 -16.40
N ILE A 442 -23.71 1.80 -16.81
CA ILE A 442 -23.52 1.19 -18.12
C ILE A 442 -24.00 -0.27 -18.08
N PRO A 443 -25.07 -0.60 -18.79
CA PRO A 443 -25.55 -1.97 -18.84
C PRO A 443 -24.64 -2.81 -19.74
N HIS A 444 -24.20 -3.97 -19.26
CA HIS A 444 -23.46 -4.97 -20.01
C HIS A 444 -23.51 -6.30 -19.24
N ALA A 445 -23.33 -7.41 -19.96
CA ALA A 445 -23.14 -8.70 -19.32
C ALA A 445 -21.70 -8.86 -18.87
N ARG A 446 -21.47 -9.49 -17.71
CA ARG A 446 -20.13 -9.64 -17.14
C ARG A 446 -19.86 -11.08 -16.74
N PHE A 447 -18.66 -11.52 -17.08
CA PHE A 447 -18.18 -12.87 -16.84
C PHE A 447 -16.75 -12.84 -16.34
N TRP A 448 -16.32 -13.93 -15.72
CA TRP A 448 -14.96 -14.13 -15.25
C TRP A 448 -14.39 -15.41 -15.83
N PHE A 449 -13.12 -15.37 -16.22
CA PHE A 449 -12.42 -16.55 -16.65
C PHE A 449 -11.00 -16.63 -16.06
N PRO A 450 -10.63 -17.72 -15.40
CA PRO A 450 -11.50 -18.85 -15.03
C PRO A 450 -12.67 -18.40 -14.15
N PRO A 451 -13.76 -19.18 -14.08
CA PRO A 451 -14.93 -18.79 -13.31
C PRO A 451 -14.55 -18.58 -11.85
N GLN A 452 -15.12 -17.56 -11.22
CA GLN A 452 -14.91 -17.34 -9.78
C GLN A 452 -15.39 -18.57 -9.01
N ALA A 453 -14.63 -18.99 -7.99
CA ALA A 453 -15.11 -20.02 -7.10
C ALA A 453 -16.43 -19.57 -6.47
N ALA A 454 -17.44 -20.42 -6.49
CA ALA A 454 -18.77 -20.13 -5.94
C ALA A 454 -18.72 -19.69 -4.45
N ARG A 455 -17.63 -20.01 -3.77
CA ARG A 455 -17.38 -19.66 -2.35
C ARG A 455 -16.76 -18.28 -2.13
N ASN A 456 -16.28 -17.62 -3.17
CA ASN A 456 -15.69 -16.28 -3.07
C ASN A 456 -16.05 -15.38 -4.25
N PRO A 457 -17.30 -14.91 -4.35
CA PRO A 457 -17.75 -14.02 -5.42
C PRO A 457 -17.08 -12.65 -5.38
N ALA A 458 -16.37 -12.34 -4.28
CA ALA A 458 -15.57 -11.12 -4.12
C ALA A 458 -14.08 -11.36 -4.36
N ALA A 459 -13.67 -12.56 -4.72
CA ALA A 459 -12.26 -12.82 -5.05
C ALA A 459 -11.84 -11.89 -6.18
N VAL A 460 -10.90 -11.03 -5.86
CA VAL A 460 -10.26 -10.12 -6.81
C VAL A 460 -9.46 -10.94 -7.84
N TYR A 461 -9.15 -12.18 -7.50
CA TYR A 461 -8.37 -13.11 -8.29
C TYR A 461 -9.23 -14.30 -8.71
N PRO A 462 -9.26 -14.65 -10.00
CA PRO A 462 -9.81 -15.93 -10.41
C PRO A 462 -9.02 -17.06 -9.73
N THR A 463 -9.73 -18.06 -9.25
CA THR A 463 -9.10 -19.24 -8.67
C THR A 463 -8.42 -20.04 -9.78
N PRO A 464 -7.10 -20.27 -9.74
CA PRO A 464 -6.44 -21.14 -10.70
C PRO A 464 -7.09 -22.52 -10.69
N LEU A 465 -7.27 -23.08 -11.87
CA LEU A 465 -7.74 -24.47 -12.00
C LEU A 465 -6.51 -25.40 -11.99
N ASP A 466 -6.68 -26.57 -11.44
CA ASP A 466 -5.57 -27.52 -11.18
C ASP A 466 -5.15 -28.33 -12.42
N SER A 467 -5.90 -28.23 -13.52
CA SER A 467 -5.59 -28.95 -14.75
C SER A 467 -6.06 -28.25 -16.01
N LEU A 468 -5.35 -28.49 -17.12
CA LEU A 468 -5.72 -28.00 -18.45
C LEU A 468 -7.12 -28.45 -18.86
N ALA A 469 -7.50 -29.70 -18.55
CA ALA A 469 -8.81 -30.24 -18.86
C ALA A 469 -9.93 -29.44 -18.17
N ARG A 470 -9.72 -29.05 -16.90
CA ARG A 470 -10.69 -28.18 -16.19
C ARG A 470 -10.80 -26.79 -16.79
N TYR A 471 -9.66 -26.20 -17.20
CA TYR A 471 -9.68 -24.92 -17.92
C TYR A 471 -10.43 -25.03 -19.25
N ALA A 472 -10.17 -26.08 -20.04
CA ALA A 472 -10.86 -26.33 -21.30
C ALA A 472 -12.37 -26.48 -21.10
N ALA A 473 -12.77 -27.31 -20.13
CA ALA A 473 -14.18 -27.48 -19.79
C ALA A 473 -14.84 -26.20 -19.31
N ALA A 474 -14.11 -25.36 -18.55
CA ALA A 474 -14.59 -24.05 -18.10
C ALA A 474 -14.75 -23.08 -19.28
N ALA A 475 -13.83 -23.06 -20.23
CA ALA A 475 -13.90 -22.24 -21.43
C ALA A 475 -15.12 -22.61 -22.31
N GLN A 476 -15.37 -23.91 -22.50
CA GLN A 476 -16.53 -24.37 -23.24
C GLN A 476 -17.87 -24.01 -22.55
N ARG A 477 -17.93 -24.13 -21.21
CA ARG A 477 -19.12 -23.68 -20.46
C ARG A 477 -19.31 -22.18 -20.56
N LEU A 478 -18.25 -21.39 -20.44
CA LEU A 478 -18.33 -19.94 -20.57
C LEU A 478 -18.78 -19.55 -21.98
N ARG A 479 -18.26 -20.22 -23.03
CA ARG A 479 -18.71 -20.02 -24.40
C ARG A 479 -20.22 -20.25 -24.51
N SER A 480 -20.77 -21.35 -23.95
CA SER A 480 -22.21 -21.62 -23.96
C SER A 480 -23.02 -20.51 -23.28
N GLN A 481 -22.52 -19.98 -22.15
CA GLN A 481 -23.16 -18.87 -21.46
C GLN A 481 -23.12 -17.57 -22.28
N LEU A 482 -22.01 -17.28 -22.94
CA LEU A 482 -21.85 -16.11 -23.79
C LEU A 482 -22.79 -16.21 -25.03
N GLU A 483 -22.88 -17.39 -25.65
CA GLU A 483 -23.78 -17.62 -26.78
C GLU A 483 -25.26 -17.47 -26.42
N ALA A 484 -25.61 -17.79 -25.16
CA ALA A 484 -26.97 -17.61 -24.65
C ALA A 484 -27.30 -16.18 -24.25
N THR A 485 -26.27 -15.37 -23.96
CA THR A 485 -26.43 -14.02 -23.39
C THR A 485 -26.23 -12.92 -24.43
N LEU A 486 -25.27 -13.10 -25.34
CA LEU A 486 -24.96 -12.12 -26.38
C LEU A 486 -25.93 -12.21 -27.55
N ASP A 487 -26.41 -11.07 -27.99
CA ASP A 487 -27.13 -10.98 -29.26
C ASP A 487 -26.22 -11.32 -30.46
N PRO A 488 -26.74 -11.70 -31.62
CA PRO A 488 -25.96 -11.99 -32.82
C PRO A 488 -25.01 -10.86 -33.22
N ASP A 489 -25.41 -9.61 -33.00
CA ASP A 489 -24.62 -8.41 -33.31
C ASP A 489 -23.80 -7.91 -32.09
N GLY A 490 -23.91 -8.58 -30.95
CA GLY A 490 -23.21 -8.21 -29.71
C GLY A 490 -21.70 -8.42 -29.78
N VAL A 491 -20.99 -7.68 -29.00
CA VAL A 491 -19.52 -7.70 -28.92
C VAL A 491 -19.07 -8.24 -27.57
N LEU A 492 -18.14 -9.16 -27.61
CA LEU A 492 -17.40 -9.60 -26.43
C LEU A 492 -16.11 -8.80 -26.30
N TYR A 493 -15.92 -8.17 -25.14
CA TYR A 493 -14.65 -7.56 -24.75
C TYR A 493 -13.91 -8.48 -23.77
N LEU A 494 -12.84 -9.10 -24.24
CA LEU A 494 -11.97 -9.92 -23.38
C LEU A 494 -10.83 -9.06 -22.82
N LEU A 495 -10.81 -8.93 -21.50
CA LEU A 495 -9.79 -8.18 -20.77
C LEU A 495 -8.75 -9.13 -20.20
N ALA A 496 -7.57 -9.14 -20.77
CA ALA A 496 -6.48 -10.03 -20.38
C ALA A 496 -5.27 -9.25 -19.85
N LEU A 497 -4.47 -9.89 -18.99
CA LEU A 497 -3.14 -9.46 -18.61
C LEU A 497 -2.11 -10.24 -19.42
N GLU A 498 -1.26 -9.52 -20.16
CA GLU A 498 -0.14 -10.09 -20.91
C GLU A 498 1.12 -10.08 -20.04
N PRO A 499 1.64 -11.21 -19.56
CA PRO A 499 2.84 -11.27 -18.71
C PRO A 499 4.15 -11.21 -19.53
N GLY A 500 4.20 -10.43 -20.61
CA GLY A 500 5.39 -10.32 -21.46
C GLY A 500 5.04 -10.30 -22.96
N PRO A 501 6.00 -10.22 -23.86
CA PRO A 501 5.69 -10.13 -25.27
C PRO A 501 5.36 -11.53 -25.80
N THR A 502 4.11 -12.05 -25.73
CA THR A 502 3.83 -12.98 -26.83
C THR A 502 2.79 -14.12 -26.75
N PRO A 503 2.26 -14.70 -25.66
CA PRO A 503 1.39 -15.85 -25.88
C PRO A 503 0.13 -15.51 -26.71
N ILE A 504 -0.45 -14.34 -26.50
CA ILE A 504 -1.72 -13.96 -27.18
C ILE A 504 -1.49 -13.54 -28.63
N ARG A 505 -0.32 -12.98 -28.95
CA ARG A 505 0.02 -12.66 -30.35
C ARG A 505 0.19 -13.90 -31.21
N ARG A 506 0.76 -14.97 -30.65
CA ARG A 506 0.97 -16.23 -31.38
C ARG A 506 -0.32 -17.02 -31.54
N ALA A 507 -1.21 -16.99 -30.55
CA ALA A 507 -2.55 -17.57 -30.70
C ALA A 507 -3.40 -16.88 -31.78
N ALA A 508 -3.06 -15.63 -32.13
CA ALA A 508 -3.68 -14.88 -33.23
C ALA A 508 -2.94 -15.03 -34.57
N GLU A 509 -1.76 -15.65 -34.60
CA GLU A 509 -1.01 -15.93 -35.84
C GLU A 509 -1.31 -17.35 -36.33
N PRO A 510 -1.83 -17.55 -37.56
CA PRO A 510 -2.31 -18.84 -38.05
C PRO A 510 -1.24 -19.94 -38.18
N SER A 511 0.05 -19.62 -38.00
CA SER A 511 1.16 -20.52 -38.29
C SER A 511 1.90 -21.07 -37.08
N ALA A 512 1.51 -20.71 -35.86
CA ALA A 512 2.21 -21.14 -34.67
C ALA A 512 1.45 -22.26 -33.96
N ALA A 513 2.00 -23.46 -33.90
CA ALA A 513 1.53 -24.51 -33.01
C ALA A 513 1.53 -23.98 -31.55
N VAL A 514 0.37 -24.03 -30.91
CA VAL A 514 0.20 -23.57 -29.52
C VAL A 514 0.93 -24.59 -28.62
N THR A 515 2.03 -24.20 -28.01
CA THR A 515 2.78 -25.09 -27.12
C THR A 515 2.04 -25.23 -25.79
N ALA A 516 2.24 -26.36 -25.07
CA ALA A 516 1.63 -26.60 -23.76
C ALA A 516 1.90 -25.48 -22.74
N ASN A 517 3.03 -24.75 -22.86
CA ASN A 517 3.36 -23.58 -22.03
C ASN A 517 2.54 -22.33 -22.40
N GLU A 518 2.10 -22.18 -23.65
CA GLU A 518 1.29 -21.07 -24.12
C GLU A 518 -0.19 -21.24 -23.75
N ILE A 519 -0.65 -22.48 -23.65
CA ILE A 519 -2.00 -22.86 -23.19
C ILE A 519 -2.18 -22.59 -21.67
N ALA A 520 -1.10 -22.41 -20.91
CA ALA A 520 -1.16 -22.14 -19.47
C ALA A 520 -1.84 -20.78 -19.12
N TYR A 521 -2.10 -19.92 -20.10
CA TYR A 521 -2.80 -18.66 -19.86
C TYR A 521 -4.31 -18.80 -20.08
N PRO A 522 -5.13 -18.51 -19.06
CA PRO A 522 -6.59 -18.64 -19.16
C PRO A 522 -7.20 -17.93 -20.37
N SER A 523 -6.68 -16.73 -20.70
CA SER A 523 -7.17 -15.96 -21.85
C SER A 523 -6.99 -16.67 -23.18
N ASN A 524 -5.90 -17.42 -23.37
CA ASN A 524 -5.63 -18.15 -24.60
C ASN A 524 -6.59 -19.34 -24.77
N LEU A 525 -6.91 -20.03 -23.68
CA LEU A 525 -7.88 -21.13 -23.72
C LEU A 525 -9.28 -20.65 -24.07
N LEU A 526 -9.68 -19.49 -23.54
CA LEU A 526 -10.96 -18.91 -23.90
C LEU A 526 -10.97 -18.46 -25.38
N LEU A 527 -9.90 -17.82 -25.84
CA LEU A 527 -9.75 -17.45 -27.24
C LEU A 527 -9.82 -18.67 -28.17
N TYR A 528 -9.14 -19.74 -27.81
CA TYR A 528 -9.21 -20.99 -28.55
C TYR A 528 -10.64 -21.54 -28.57
N ALA A 529 -11.34 -21.52 -27.46
CA ALA A 529 -12.72 -21.98 -27.38
C ALA A 529 -13.71 -21.12 -28.19
N LEU A 530 -13.41 -19.85 -28.45
CA LEU A 530 -14.24 -18.91 -29.19
C LEU A 530 -13.90 -18.86 -30.69
N CYS A 531 -12.61 -18.75 -30.99
CA CYS A 531 -12.11 -18.43 -32.34
C CYS A 531 -11.31 -19.58 -32.97
N GLY A 532 -11.02 -20.66 -32.25
CA GLY A 532 -10.10 -21.69 -32.70
C GLY A 532 -8.71 -21.11 -32.89
N LEU A 533 -8.09 -21.39 -34.07
CA LEU A 533 -6.79 -20.84 -34.45
C LEU A 533 -6.91 -19.56 -35.30
N ARG A 534 -8.11 -18.98 -35.41
CA ARG A 534 -8.31 -17.78 -36.22
C ARG A 534 -7.79 -16.53 -35.48
N PRO A 535 -7.22 -15.53 -36.19
CA PRO A 535 -6.81 -14.29 -35.59
C PRO A 535 -7.98 -13.52 -34.99
N CYS A 536 -7.79 -12.98 -33.79
CA CYS A 536 -8.74 -12.10 -33.14
C CYS A 536 -8.37 -10.64 -33.35
N GLU A 537 -9.36 -9.77 -33.42
CA GLU A 537 -9.13 -8.33 -33.51
C GLU A 537 -8.57 -7.79 -32.20
N VAL A 538 -7.42 -7.12 -32.25
CA VAL A 538 -6.83 -6.45 -31.09
C VAL A 538 -7.21 -4.99 -31.14
N TRP A 539 -8.17 -4.61 -30.30
CA TRP A 539 -8.67 -3.23 -30.28
C TRP A 539 -7.71 -2.26 -29.58
N GLN A 540 -7.11 -2.66 -28.44
CA GLN A 540 -6.22 -1.76 -27.71
C GLN A 540 -5.26 -2.47 -26.78
N ARG A 541 -4.06 -1.88 -26.60
CA ARG A 541 -3.05 -2.31 -25.65
C ARG A 541 -2.87 -1.27 -24.57
N TYR A 542 -3.11 -1.68 -23.33
CA TYR A 542 -2.85 -0.87 -22.16
C TYR A 542 -1.60 -1.35 -21.44
N ARG A 543 -0.69 -0.41 -21.15
CA ARG A 543 0.38 -0.67 -20.19
C ARG A 543 -0.10 -0.19 -18.84
N GLN A 544 -0.23 -1.12 -17.90
CA GLN A 544 -0.44 -0.79 -16.51
C GLN A 544 0.91 -0.95 -15.80
N ASP A 545 1.52 0.18 -15.40
CA ASP A 545 2.87 0.20 -14.81
C ASP A 545 2.94 -0.41 -13.40
N TRP A 546 1.88 -1.02 -12.95
CA TRP A 546 1.67 -1.40 -11.55
C TRP A 546 1.90 -2.87 -11.24
N ILE A 547 1.44 -3.74 -12.10
CA ILE A 547 1.68 -5.18 -12.05
C ILE A 547 2.37 -5.49 -13.36
N ALA A 548 3.50 -6.19 -13.30
CA ALA A 548 4.29 -6.53 -14.47
C ALA A 548 3.39 -7.14 -15.56
N GLY A 549 2.95 -6.34 -16.51
CA GLY A 549 2.13 -6.80 -17.61
C GLY A 549 1.45 -5.68 -18.38
N ARG A 550 1.19 -5.96 -19.64
CA ARG A 550 0.34 -5.11 -20.49
C ARG A 550 -1.08 -5.63 -20.40
N ARG A 551 -2.05 -4.76 -20.18
CA ARG A 551 -3.44 -5.14 -20.41
C ARG A 551 -3.69 -5.23 -21.91
N LEU A 552 -4.34 -6.30 -22.30
CA LEU A 552 -4.80 -6.52 -23.64
C LEU A 552 -6.33 -6.52 -23.61
N VAL A 553 -6.92 -5.71 -24.45
CA VAL A 553 -8.36 -5.74 -24.73
C VAL A 553 -8.54 -6.34 -26.10
N LEU A 554 -9.27 -7.43 -26.18
CA LEU A 554 -9.66 -8.06 -27.43
C LEU A 554 -11.13 -7.80 -27.66
N ARG A 555 -11.46 -7.25 -28.81
CA ARG A 555 -12.82 -7.04 -29.29
C ARG A 555 -13.19 -8.21 -30.19
N LEU A 556 -14.21 -8.94 -29.83
CA LEU A 556 -14.62 -10.19 -30.45
C LEU A 556 -16.11 -10.11 -30.82
N PRO A 557 -16.48 -9.56 -31.98
CA PRO A 557 -17.87 -9.61 -32.45
C PRO A 557 -18.35 -11.04 -32.51
N ARG A 558 -19.56 -11.32 -32.06
CA ARG A 558 -20.12 -12.69 -32.06
C ARG A 558 -20.13 -13.31 -33.46
N SER A 559 -20.35 -12.51 -34.49
CA SER A 559 -20.28 -12.90 -35.89
C SER A 559 -18.92 -13.45 -36.34
N SER A 560 -17.85 -13.12 -35.63
CA SER A 560 -16.47 -13.56 -35.91
C SER A 560 -16.10 -14.89 -35.25
N TRP A 561 -16.99 -15.47 -34.41
CA TRP A 561 -16.69 -16.71 -33.71
C TRP A 561 -16.72 -17.91 -34.62
N THR A 562 -15.80 -18.83 -34.42
CA THR A 562 -15.76 -20.08 -35.18
C THR A 562 -16.89 -21.01 -34.73
N PRO A 563 -17.63 -21.64 -35.64
CA PRO A 563 -18.63 -22.65 -35.28
C PRO A 563 -18.03 -23.75 -34.39
N ARG A 564 -18.77 -24.24 -33.40
CA ARG A 564 -18.26 -25.20 -32.41
C ARG A 564 -17.69 -26.47 -33.04
N ASP A 565 -18.43 -26.98 -34.05
CA ASP A 565 -18.08 -28.22 -34.73
C ASP A 565 -16.80 -28.11 -35.58
N SER A 566 -16.32 -26.88 -35.79
CA SER A 566 -15.09 -26.59 -36.53
C SER A 566 -13.86 -26.37 -35.63
N ILE A 567 -14.00 -26.45 -34.29
CA ILE A 567 -12.92 -26.30 -33.35
C ILE A 567 -12.45 -27.66 -32.87
N PRO A 568 -11.18 -28.08 -33.15
CA PRO A 568 -10.65 -29.34 -32.68
C PRO A 568 -10.63 -29.42 -31.14
N PRO A 569 -10.76 -30.62 -30.56
CA PRO A 569 -10.57 -30.78 -29.13
C PRO A 569 -9.14 -30.39 -28.71
N LEU A 570 -8.99 -29.77 -27.56
CA LEU A 570 -7.72 -29.22 -27.04
C LEU A 570 -6.58 -30.25 -26.81
N GLY A 571 -6.82 -31.54 -27.04
CA GLY A 571 -5.80 -32.58 -26.99
C GLY A 571 -5.34 -33.07 -28.38
N GLU A 572 -5.95 -32.59 -29.42
CA GLU A 572 -5.71 -33.02 -30.81
C GLU A 572 -5.22 -31.86 -31.70
N ALA A 573 -4.87 -30.71 -31.09
CA ALA A 573 -4.27 -29.63 -31.84
C ALA A 573 -2.86 -30.04 -32.33
N PRO A 574 -2.55 -29.87 -33.63
CA PRO A 574 -1.31 -30.32 -34.23
C PRO A 574 -0.03 -29.67 -33.62
#